data_3aaf0d6fd5f693663185e665131c0538
#
_entry.id   3aaf0d6fd5f693663185e665131c0538
#
_cell.length_a   1.000
_cell.length_b   1.000
_cell.length_c   1.000
_cell.angle_alpha   90.00
_cell.angle_beta   90.00
_cell.angle_gamma   90.00
#
_symmetry.space_group_name_H-M   'P 1'
#
loop_
_entity.id
_entity.type
_entity.pdbx_description
1 polymer ?
#
loop_
_entity_poly.entity_id
_entity_poly.type
_entity_poly.pdbx_seq_one_letter_code
_entity_poly.pdbx_strand_id
1 'polypeptide(L)'
;MGIFSRFTDIVNSNINAILDKAEDPEKMVRLIIQEMEDTLVEVRSASAKTLANKKEIVNQIAKYESDANDWEAKAELALSKDREDLARAALQEKKKSAEAAEALSKELAVVDEQISKLQDEIGQLQEKLADAKTRQKAIIMRQKTASSRLEVKKTLDSTKVDNAMGRFEQYERKIDDLESQVDAYDLGKKTLQDEFAELEASDKVEDELAALKAKVKGTSKSTEKSE
;
A
#
# COMPACT_ATOMS: atom_id res chain seq x y z
N MET A 1 6.06 8.22 -24.35
CA MET A 1 6.85 7.87 -23.15
C MET A 1 6.15 6.72 -22.47
N GLY A 2 6.89 5.71 -21.96
CA GLY A 2 6.29 4.56 -21.30
C GLY A 2 5.78 4.91 -19.89
N ILE A 3 4.84 4.12 -19.34
CA ILE A 3 4.26 4.27 -18.00
C ILE A 3 5.35 4.41 -16.92
N PHE A 4 6.37 3.55 -16.99
CA PHE A 4 7.50 3.55 -16.06
C PHE A 4 8.38 4.82 -16.13
N SER A 5 8.51 5.45 -17.30
CA SER A 5 9.24 6.72 -17.41
C SER A 5 8.49 7.83 -16.68
N ARG A 6 7.18 7.95 -16.89
CA ARG A 6 6.35 8.94 -16.18
C ARG A 6 6.34 8.72 -14.66
N PHE A 7 6.22 7.46 -14.24
CA PHE A 7 6.31 7.09 -12.82
C PHE A 7 7.63 7.55 -12.20
N THR A 8 8.75 7.20 -12.83
CA THR A 8 10.09 7.58 -12.35
C THR A 8 10.26 9.09 -12.29
N ASP A 9 9.78 9.80 -13.30
CA ASP A 9 9.83 11.26 -13.36
C ASP A 9 9.02 11.90 -12.24
N ILE A 10 7.83 11.38 -11.94
CA ILE A 10 6.95 11.86 -10.86
C ILE A 10 7.56 11.57 -9.49
N VAL A 11 8.01 10.33 -9.24
CA VAL A 11 8.55 9.92 -7.93
C VAL A 11 9.84 10.67 -7.61
N ASN A 12 10.70 10.87 -8.59
CA ASN A 12 11.97 11.59 -8.41
C ASN A 12 11.83 13.11 -8.48
N SER A 13 10.67 13.64 -8.92
CA SER A 13 10.46 15.07 -9.01
C SER A 13 10.39 15.71 -7.63
N ASN A 14 11.10 16.82 -7.48
CA ASN A 14 10.93 17.69 -6.33
C ASN A 14 9.78 18.66 -6.60
N ILE A 15 8.57 18.29 -6.14
CA ILE A 15 7.34 19.08 -6.32
C ILE A 15 7.55 20.54 -5.86
N ASN A 16 8.28 20.78 -4.75
CA ASN A 16 8.57 22.13 -4.27
C ASN A 16 9.34 22.95 -5.31
N ALA A 17 10.41 22.38 -5.88
CA ALA A 17 11.23 23.10 -6.86
C ALA A 17 10.46 23.43 -8.15
N ILE A 18 9.45 22.65 -8.48
CA ILE A 18 8.54 22.91 -9.61
C ILE A 18 7.57 24.03 -9.26
N LEU A 19 6.98 23.98 -8.06
CA LEU A 19 6.01 24.95 -7.59
C LEU A 19 6.62 26.34 -7.32
N ASP A 20 7.85 26.37 -6.80
CA ASP A 20 8.59 27.63 -6.54
C ASP A 20 8.90 28.42 -7.82
N LYS A 21 8.96 27.75 -8.98
CA LYS A 21 9.21 28.35 -10.29
C LYS A 21 7.95 28.60 -11.11
N ALA A 22 6.80 28.15 -10.63
CA ALA A 22 5.55 28.23 -11.37
C ALA A 22 4.93 29.63 -11.24
N GLU A 23 4.46 30.19 -12.37
CA GLU A 23 3.67 31.43 -12.39
C GLU A 23 2.32 31.26 -11.68
N ASP A 24 1.71 30.07 -11.75
CA ASP A 24 0.48 29.69 -11.09
C ASP A 24 0.67 28.34 -10.35
N PRO A 25 1.09 28.39 -9.08
CA PRO A 25 1.33 27.19 -8.29
C PRO A 25 0.08 26.34 -8.06
N GLU A 26 -1.12 26.95 -7.95
CA GLU A 26 -2.38 26.21 -7.78
C GLU A 26 -2.71 25.37 -9.01
N LYS A 27 -2.60 25.96 -10.20
CA LYS A 27 -2.83 25.25 -11.44
C LYS A 27 -1.80 24.15 -11.67
N MET A 28 -0.54 24.43 -11.35
CA MET A 28 0.55 23.48 -11.51
C MET A 28 0.37 22.26 -10.61
N VAL A 29 0.08 22.46 -9.32
CA VAL A 29 -0.14 21.33 -8.40
C VAL A 29 -1.36 20.50 -8.80
N ARG A 30 -2.40 21.12 -9.33
CA ARG A 30 -3.58 20.41 -9.85
C ARG A 30 -3.23 19.50 -11.03
N LEU A 31 -2.40 19.99 -11.96
CA LEU A 31 -1.93 19.19 -13.09
C LEU A 31 -1.04 18.03 -12.64
N ILE A 32 -0.15 18.26 -11.67
CA ILE A 32 0.70 17.21 -11.09
C ILE A 32 -0.17 16.11 -10.43
N ILE A 33 -1.17 16.49 -9.66
CA ILE A 33 -2.11 15.55 -9.03
C ILE A 33 -2.83 14.73 -10.08
N GLN A 34 -3.34 15.35 -11.13
CA GLN A 34 -4.03 14.66 -12.21
C GLN A 34 -3.10 13.65 -12.90
N GLU A 35 -1.88 14.03 -13.26
CA GLU A 35 -0.90 13.13 -13.87
C GLU A 35 -0.55 11.95 -12.95
N MET A 36 -0.45 12.19 -11.63
CA MET A 36 -0.25 11.12 -10.65
C MET A 36 -1.45 10.16 -10.58
N GLU A 37 -2.66 10.69 -10.60
CA GLU A 37 -3.90 9.87 -10.57
C GLU A 37 -4.01 9.02 -11.83
N ASP A 38 -3.76 9.61 -12.99
CA ASP A 38 -3.77 8.90 -14.27
C ASP A 38 -2.70 7.79 -14.30
N THR A 39 -1.48 8.11 -13.87
CA THR A 39 -0.39 7.13 -13.76
C THR A 39 -0.73 5.99 -12.79
N LEU A 40 -1.38 6.31 -11.66
CA LEU A 40 -1.81 5.31 -10.69
C LEU A 40 -2.83 4.33 -11.28
N VAL A 41 -3.76 4.82 -12.10
CA VAL A 41 -4.74 3.98 -12.82
C VAL A 41 -4.02 3.06 -13.80
N GLU A 42 -3.05 3.58 -14.56
CA GLU A 42 -2.28 2.80 -15.52
C GLU A 42 -1.44 1.70 -14.84
N VAL A 43 -0.74 2.02 -13.74
CA VAL A 43 0.08 1.04 -12.99
C VAL A 43 -0.82 -0.03 -12.34
N ARG A 44 -1.97 0.34 -11.79
CA ARG A 44 -2.95 -0.63 -11.27
C ARG A 44 -3.50 -1.55 -12.36
N SER A 45 -3.74 -1.03 -13.55
CA SER A 45 -4.17 -1.83 -14.69
C SER A 45 -3.08 -2.81 -15.12
N ALA A 46 -1.82 -2.38 -15.14
CA ALA A 46 -0.68 -3.26 -15.42
C ALA A 46 -0.55 -4.35 -14.35
N SER A 47 -0.65 -3.99 -13.07
CA SER A 47 -0.63 -4.93 -11.95
C SER A 47 -1.75 -5.98 -12.06
N ALA A 48 -2.97 -5.56 -12.40
CA ALA A 48 -4.09 -6.49 -12.60
C ALA A 48 -3.83 -7.50 -13.74
N LYS A 49 -3.22 -7.06 -14.84
CA LYS A 49 -2.82 -7.95 -15.94
C LYS A 49 -1.75 -8.95 -15.50
N THR A 50 -0.74 -8.50 -14.75
CA THR A 50 0.32 -9.37 -14.23
C THR A 50 -0.25 -10.40 -13.24
N LEU A 51 -1.19 -10.01 -12.38
CA LEU A 51 -1.91 -10.92 -11.48
C LEU A 51 -2.74 -11.97 -12.24
N ALA A 52 -3.39 -11.59 -13.35
CA ALA A 52 -4.10 -12.52 -14.19
C ALA A 52 -3.15 -13.55 -14.84
N ASN A 53 -2.00 -13.08 -15.35
CA ASN A 53 -0.94 -13.96 -15.88
C ASN A 53 -0.41 -14.92 -14.81
N LYS A 54 -0.13 -14.42 -13.59
CA LYS A 54 0.25 -15.28 -12.46
C LYS A 54 -0.75 -16.41 -12.23
N LYS A 55 -2.04 -16.08 -12.20
CA LYS A 55 -3.10 -17.08 -12.00
C LYS A 55 -3.12 -18.14 -13.11
N GLU A 56 -2.88 -17.73 -14.33
CA GLU A 56 -2.80 -18.65 -15.47
C GLU A 56 -1.60 -19.59 -15.34
N ILE A 57 -0.42 -19.07 -15.01
CA ILE A 57 0.78 -19.87 -14.77
C ILE A 57 0.55 -20.88 -13.64
N VAL A 58 -0.04 -20.46 -12.51
CA VAL A 58 -0.35 -21.35 -11.37
C VAL A 58 -1.29 -22.48 -11.80
N ASN A 59 -2.31 -22.18 -12.60
CA ASN A 59 -3.23 -23.19 -13.10
C ASN A 59 -2.53 -24.17 -14.06
N GLN A 60 -1.60 -23.69 -14.89
CA GLN A 60 -0.81 -24.54 -15.77
C GLN A 60 0.15 -25.44 -14.99
N ILE A 61 0.80 -24.94 -13.95
CA ILE A 61 1.65 -25.75 -13.06
C ILE A 61 0.82 -26.86 -12.45
N ALA A 62 -0.32 -26.54 -11.82
CA ALA A 62 -1.20 -27.53 -11.21
C ALA A 62 -1.68 -28.61 -12.21
N LYS A 63 -1.91 -28.22 -13.46
CA LYS A 63 -2.26 -29.17 -14.53
C LYS A 63 -1.10 -30.10 -14.84
N TYR A 64 0.11 -29.57 -15.05
CA TYR A 64 1.28 -30.42 -15.36
C TYR A 64 1.66 -31.33 -14.18
N GLU A 65 1.50 -30.89 -12.95
CA GLU A 65 1.70 -31.72 -11.75
C GLU A 65 0.65 -32.85 -11.69
N SER A 66 -0.62 -32.56 -12.01
CA SER A 66 -1.65 -33.58 -12.13
C SER A 66 -1.35 -34.58 -13.23
N ASP A 67 -0.95 -34.10 -14.42
CA ASP A 67 -0.56 -34.93 -15.54
C ASP A 67 0.62 -35.86 -15.19
N ALA A 68 1.62 -35.32 -14.44
CA ALA A 68 2.76 -36.11 -13.99
C ALA A 68 2.33 -37.24 -13.02
N ASN A 69 1.42 -36.96 -12.08
CA ASN A 69 0.86 -37.95 -11.17
C ASN A 69 0.04 -39.03 -11.93
N ASP A 70 -0.73 -38.64 -12.92
CA ASP A 70 -1.49 -39.54 -13.74
C ASP A 70 -0.57 -40.47 -14.55
N TRP A 71 0.53 -39.96 -15.09
CA TRP A 71 1.53 -40.76 -15.80
C TRP A 71 2.27 -41.71 -14.84
N GLU A 72 2.52 -41.32 -13.58
CA GLU A 72 3.06 -42.21 -12.55
C GLU A 72 2.14 -43.39 -12.28
N ALA A 73 0.86 -43.12 -12.05
CA ALA A 73 -0.14 -44.17 -11.83
C ALA A 73 -0.24 -45.13 -13.06
N LYS A 74 -0.16 -44.59 -14.27
CA LYS A 74 -0.13 -45.43 -15.50
C LYS A 74 1.14 -46.26 -15.59
N ALA A 75 2.29 -45.74 -15.17
CA ALA A 75 3.53 -46.49 -15.13
C ALA A 75 3.47 -47.64 -14.12
N GLU A 76 2.91 -47.40 -12.93
CA GLU A 76 2.68 -48.45 -11.91
C GLU A 76 1.74 -49.52 -12.40
N LEU A 77 0.63 -49.14 -13.06
CA LEU A 77 -0.30 -50.07 -13.67
C LEU A 77 0.36 -50.92 -14.74
N ALA A 78 1.19 -50.34 -15.61
CA ALA A 78 1.93 -51.04 -16.65
C ALA A 78 2.89 -52.07 -16.05
N LEU A 79 3.61 -51.70 -14.97
CA LEU A 79 4.50 -52.63 -14.25
C LEU A 79 3.70 -53.78 -13.61
N SER A 80 2.53 -53.54 -13.06
CA SER A 80 1.67 -54.58 -12.50
C SER A 80 1.16 -55.58 -13.51
N LYS A 81 1.29 -55.27 -14.83
CA LYS A 81 0.90 -56.08 -15.98
C LYS A 81 2.11 -56.61 -16.75
N ASP A 82 3.31 -56.56 -16.17
CA ASP A 82 4.58 -56.96 -16.80
C ASP A 82 4.87 -56.25 -18.14
N ARG A 83 4.36 -55.00 -18.33
CA ARG A 83 4.56 -54.19 -19.53
C ARG A 83 5.60 -53.10 -19.27
N GLU A 84 6.88 -53.50 -19.15
CA GLU A 84 7.98 -52.53 -18.92
C GLU A 84 8.12 -51.49 -20.05
N ASP A 85 7.81 -51.87 -21.28
CA ASP A 85 7.80 -50.98 -22.46
C ASP A 85 6.89 -49.79 -22.26
N LEU A 86 5.66 -50.04 -21.80
CA LEU A 86 4.69 -48.99 -21.48
C LEU A 86 5.04 -48.19 -20.24
N ALA A 87 5.60 -48.84 -19.21
CA ALA A 87 6.04 -48.17 -18.04
C ALA A 87 7.15 -47.15 -18.33
N ARG A 88 8.13 -47.52 -19.15
CA ARG A 88 9.18 -46.59 -19.61
C ARG A 88 8.62 -45.41 -20.39
N ALA A 89 7.68 -45.65 -21.30
CA ALA A 89 7.03 -44.59 -22.04
C ALA A 89 6.24 -43.64 -21.12
N ALA A 90 5.50 -44.16 -20.14
CA ALA A 90 4.77 -43.37 -19.17
C ALA A 90 5.70 -42.53 -18.28
N LEU A 91 6.82 -43.08 -17.82
CA LEU A 91 7.82 -42.32 -17.05
C LEU A 91 8.51 -41.22 -17.87
N GLN A 92 8.65 -41.41 -19.19
CA GLN A 92 9.14 -40.34 -20.08
C GLN A 92 8.14 -39.19 -20.16
N GLU A 93 6.84 -39.47 -20.26
CA GLU A 93 5.79 -38.43 -20.28
C GLU A 93 5.67 -37.77 -18.91
N LYS A 94 5.75 -38.53 -17.78
CA LYS A 94 5.87 -37.95 -16.41
C LYS A 94 7.01 -36.95 -16.34
N LYS A 95 8.21 -37.35 -16.84
CA LYS A 95 9.38 -36.46 -16.81
C LYS A 95 9.16 -35.18 -17.59
N LYS A 96 8.56 -35.24 -18.78
CA LYS A 96 8.25 -34.06 -19.59
C LYS A 96 7.29 -33.12 -18.86
N SER A 97 6.22 -33.66 -18.23
CA SER A 97 5.27 -32.88 -17.46
C SER A 97 5.94 -32.23 -16.25
N ALA A 98 6.80 -32.95 -15.52
CA ALA A 98 7.54 -32.41 -14.39
C ALA A 98 8.52 -31.29 -14.82
N GLU A 99 9.24 -31.48 -15.92
CA GLU A 99 10.14 -30.45 -16.48
C GLU A 99 9.37 -29.20 -16.92
N ALA A 100 8.16 -29.36 -17.49
CA ALA A 100 7.28 -28.25 -17.84
C ALA A 100 6.78 -27.50 -16.60
N ALA A 101 6.38 -28.21 -15.55
CA ALA A 101 5.98 -27.62 -14.28
C ALA A 101 7.14 -26.83 -13.63
N GLU A 102 8.36 -27.39 -13.65
CA GLU A 102 9.54 -26.73 -13.12
C GLU A 102 9.89 -25.45 -13.92
N ALA A 103 9.80 -25.49 -15.23
CA ALA A 103 10.05 -24.32 -16.07
C ALA A 103 9.05 -23.18 -15.75
N LEU A 104 7.76 -23.50 -15.64
CA LEU A 104 6.72 -22.55 -15.28
C LEU A 104 6.88 -22.04 -13.82
N SER A 105 7.38 -22.85 -12.90
CA SER A 105 7.66 -22.42 -11.53
C SER A 105 8.77 -21.37 -11.48
N LYS A 106 9.77 -21.48 -12.35
CA LYS A 106 10.81 -20.44 -12.51
C LYS A 106 10.23 -19.15 -13.10
N GLU A 107 9.34 -19.26 -14.07
CA GLU A 107 8.63 -18.10 -14.62
C GLU A 107 7.72 -17.45 -13.57
N LEU A 108 7.02 -18.24 -12.76
CA LEU A 108 6.19 -17.75 -11.67
C LEU A 108 6.99 -16.89 -10.68
N ALA A 109 8.20 -17.32 -10.34
CA ALA A 109 9.07 -16.54 -9.44
C ALA A 109 9.42 -15.15 -10.01
N VAL A 110 9.67 -15.06 -11.33
CA VAL A 110 9.91 -13.78 -12.00
C VAL A 110 8.66 -12.90 -12.00
N VAL A 111 7.49 -13.49 -12.25
CA VAL A 111 6.21 -12.76 -12.21
C VAL A 111 5.91 -12.26 -10.80
N ASP A 112 6.20 -13.04 -9.77
CA ASP A 112 6.03 -12.64 -8.36
C ASP A 112 6.94 -11.45 -7.99
N GLU A 113 8.18 -11.45 -8.46
CA GLU A 113 9.06 -10.30 -8.28
C GLU A 113 8.52 -9.03 -8.98
N GLN A 114 7.98 -9.19 -10.18
CA GLN A 114 7.35 -8.08 -10.91
C GLN A 114 6.13 -7.52 -10.16
N ILE A 115 5.29 -8.39 -9.61
CA ILE A 115 4.12 -7.99 -8.82
C ILE A 115 4.56 -7.22 -7.58
N SER A 116 5.58 -7.71 -6.87
CA SER A 116 6.12 -7.01 -5.69
C SER A 116 6.60 -5.60 -6.05
N LYS A 117 7.37 -5.45 -7.13
CA LYS A 117 7.83 -4.15 -7.63
C LYS A 117 6.67 -3.21 -7.97
N LEU A 118 5.64 -3.72 -8.67
CA LEU A 118 4.45 -2.92 -8.99
C LEU A 118 3.67 -2.49 -7.74
N GLN A 119 3.62 -3.32 -6.70
CA GLN A 119 2.98 -2.98 -5.42
C GLN A 119 3.75 -1.88 -4.69
N ASP A 120 5.08 -1.96 -4.66
CA ASP A 120 5.94 -0.93 -4.07
C ASP A 120 5.80 0.41 -4.82
N GLU A 121 5.78 0.36 -6.16
CA GLU A 121 5.56 1.55 -7.00
C GLU A 121 4.20 2.19 -6.75
N ILE A 122 3.13 1.39 -6.63
CA ILE A 122 1.79 1.86 -6.28
C ILE A 122 1.82 2.55 -4.91
N GLY A 123 2.48 1.96 -3.92
CA GLY A 123 2.64 2.53 -2.59
C GLY A 123 3.32 3.89 -2.61
N GLN A 124 4.47 3.98 -3.26
CA GLN A 124 5.22 5.24 -3.40
C GLN A 124 4.40 6.33 -4.11
N LEU A 125 3.68 5.98 -5.17
CA LEU A 125 2.85 6.95 -5.89
C LEU A 125 1.66 7.43 -5.07
N GLN A 126 1.06 6.55 -4.25
CA GLN A 126 -0.02 6.92 -3.34
C GLN A 126 0.46 7.89 -2.25
N GLU A 127 1.64 7.66 -1.68
CA GLU A 127 2.26 8.55 -0.70
C GLU A 127 2.53 9.93 -1.31
N LYS A 128 3.15 9.98 -2.50
CA LYS A 128 3.41 11.23 -3.22
C LYS A 128 2.13 11.97 -3.58
N LEU A 129 1.07 11.24 -3.96
CA LEU A 129 -0.23 11.82 -4.26
C LEU A 129 -0.88 12.44 -3.01
N ALA A 130 -0.77 11.79 -1.85
CA ALA A 130 -1.26 12.32 -0.58
C ALA A 130 -0.50 13.61 -0.19
N ASP A 131 0.83 13.62 -0.32
CA ASP A 131 1.66 14.81 -0.10
C ASP A 131 1.27 15.96 -1.07
N ALA A 132 1.14 15.68 -2.36
CA ALA A 132 0.71 16.67 -3.35
C ALA A 132 -0.67 17.27 -3.02
N LYS A 133 -1.64 16.46 -2.59
CA LYS A 133 -2.98 16.91 -2.16
C LYS A 133 -2.92 17.78 -0.90
N THR A 134 -2.06 17.46 0.04
CA THR A 134 -1.83 18.27 1.25
C THR A 134 -1.23 19.64 0.88
N ARG A 135 -0.24 19.66 -0.01
CA ARG A 135 0.35 20.90 -0.54
C ARG A 135 -0.64 21.74 -1.31
N GLN A 136 -1.49 21.10 -2.13
CA GLN A 136 -2.58 21.80 -2.83
C GLN A 136 -3.46 22.57 -1.87
N LYS A 137 -3.90 21.92 -0.77
CA LYS A 137 -4.72 22.57 0.26
C LYS A 137 -4.00 23.77 0.88
N ALA A 138 -2.70 23.62 1.21
CA ALA A 138 -1.90 24.69 1.78
C ALA A 138 -1.74 25.89 0.82
N ILE A 139 -1.52 25.63 -0.49
CA ILE A 139 -1.42 26.69 -1.52
C ILE A 139 -2.74 27.45 -1.62
N ILE A 140 -3.88 26.74 -1.72
CA ILE A 140 -5.21 27.35 -1.81
C ILE A 140 -5.49 28.22 -0.57
N MET A 141 -5.14 27.74 0.64
CA MET A 141 -5.29 28.50 1.88
C MET A 141 -4.43 29.78 1.88
N ARG A 142 -3.15 29.68 1.50
CA ARG A 142 -2.24 30.84 1.39
C ARG A 142 -2.76 31.86 0.39
N GLN A 143 -3.22 31.40 -0.77
CA GLN A 143 -3.76 32.28 -1.82
C GLN A 143 -5.03 33.00 -1.32
N LYS A 144 -5.95 32.25 -0.68
CA LYS A 144 -7.16 32.82 -0.08
C LYS A 144 -6.84 33.85 1.01
N THR A 145 -5.87 33.55 1.86
CA THR A 145 -5.38 34.48 2.90
C THR A 145 -4.75 35.72 2.30
N ALA A 146 -3.91 35.55 1.28
CA ALA A 146 -3.28 36.68 0.56
C ALA A 146 -4.32 37.56 -0.12
N SER A 147 -5.33 36.98 -0.79
CA SER A 147 -6.43 37.71 -1.41
C SER A 147 -7.26 38.50 -0.38
N SER A 148 -7.61 37.86 0.75
CA SER A 148 -8.31 38.53 1.83
C SER A 148 -7.50 39.67 2.45
N ARG A 149 -6.18 39.48 2.64
CA ARG A 149 -5.28 40.58 3.10
C ARG A 149 -5.24 41.73 2.13
N LEU A 150 -5.24 41.46 0.82
CA LEU A 150 -5.24 42.47 -0.23
C LEU A 150 -6.56 43.24 -0.26
N GLU A 151 -7.67 42.56 -0.07
CA GLU A 151 -9.02 43.14 -0.01
C GLU A 151 -9.19 44.02 1.25
N VAL A 152 -8.72 43.53 2.39
CA VAL A 152 -8.68 44.31 3.66
C VAL A 152 -7.78 45.56 3.49
N LYS A 153 -6.60 45.42 2.88
CA LYS A 153 -5.70 46.54 2.66
C LYS A 153 -6.30 47.59 1.71
N LYS A 154 -7.01 47.15 0.66
CA LYS A 154 -7.76 48.05 -0.23
C LYS A 154 -8.93 48.74 0.48
N THR A 155 -9.56 48.09 1.44
CA THR A 155 -10.66 48.68 2.25
C THR A 155 -10.15 49.61 3.34
N LEU A 156 -8.93 49.37 3.87
CA LEU A 156 -8.26 50.22 4.86
C LEU A 156 -7.77 51.55 4.29
N ASP A 157 -7.40 51.60 2.98
CA ASP A 157 -7.05 52.86 2.30
C ASP A 157 -8.28 53.77 2.12
N SER A 158 -9.51 53.29 2.40
CA SER A 158 -10.75 54.08 2.45
C SER A 158 -11.33 54.11 3.83
N THR A 159 -10.73 54.92 4.74
CA THR A 159 -11.36 55.53 5.93
C THR A 159 -12.25 54.67 6.87
N LYS A 160 -11.72 53.65 7.53
CA LYS A 160 -12.26 53.13 8.83
C LYS A 160 -11.26 52.15 9.49
N VAL A 161 -10.13 52.70 9.98
CA VAL A 161 -8.96 51.91 10.37
C VAL A 161 -9.17 51.12 11.68
N ASP A 162 -9.92 51.64 12.67
CA ASP A 162 -9.90 51.06 14.02
C ASP A 162 -10.79 49.81 14.22
N ASN A 163 -11.84 49.65 13.43
CA ASN A 163 -12.71 48.45 13.51
C ASN A 163 -12.28 47.26 12.65
N ALA A 164 -11.38 47.46 11.68
CA ALA A 164 -10.91 46.43 10.78
C ALA A 164 -9.77 45.61 11.37
N MET A 165 -8.94 46.23 12.24
CA MET A 165 -7.80 45.59 12.90
C MET A 165 -8.26 44.48 13.86
N GLY A 166 -9.33 44.72 14.64
CA GLY A 166 -9.88 43.70 15.54
C GLY A 166 -10.52 42.48 14.83
N ARG A 167 -11.02 42.70 13.61
CA ARG A 167 -11.53 41.57 12.78
C ARG A 167 -10.41 40.77 12.16
N PHE A 168 -9.28 41.39 11.86
CA PHE A 168 -8.13 40.73 11.28
C PHE A 168 -7.50 39.74 12.26
N GLU A 169 -7.32 40.14 13.52
CA GLU A 169 -6.83 39.23 14.57
C GLU A 169 -7.76 38.03 14.81
N GLN A 170 -9.08 38.20 14.65
CA GLN A 170 -10.03 37.09 14.75
C GLN A 170 -9.94 36.14 13.57
N TYR A 171 -9.65 36.61 12.36
CA TYR A 171 -9.46 35.76 11.19
C TYR A 171 -8.11 35.02 11.24
N GLU A 172 -7.05 35.68 11.71
CA GLU A 172 -5.75 35.05 11.91
C GLU A 172 -5.81 33.92 12.95
N ARG A 173 -6.48 34.14 14.10
CA ARG A 173 -6.75 33.09 15.09
C ARG A 173 -7.60 31.95 14.57
N LYS A 174 -8.58 32.23 13.69
CA LYS A 174 -9.35 31.15 13.06
C LYS A 174 -8.56 30.34 12.05
N ILE A 175 -7.60 30.94 11.38
CA ILE A 175 -6.70 30.24 10.47
C ILE A 175 -5.73 29.37 11.27
N ASP A 176 -5.14 29.89 12.35
CA ASP A 176 -4.28 29.13 13.28
C ASP A 176 -5.04 27.96 13.94
N ASP A 177 -6.32 28.19 14.30
CA ASP A 177 -7.20 27.12 14.83
C ASP A 177 -7.51 26.05 13.79
N LEU A 178 -7.71 26.43 12.53
CA LEU A 178 -7.93 25.49 11.42
C LEU A 178 -6.65 24.75 11.02
N GLU A 179 -5.49 25.41 11.03
CA GLU A 179 -4.18 24.75 10.86
C GLU A 179 -3.93 23.76 12.00
N SER A 180 -4.19 24.18 13.25
CA SER A 180 -4.09 23.30 14.43
C SER A 180 -5.07 22.12 14.38
N GLN A 181 -6.28 22.31 13.83
CA GLN A 181 -7.23 21.22 13.63
C GLN A 181 -6.79 20.26 12.51
N VAL A 182 -6.15 20.75 11.45
CA VAL A 182 -5.58 19.91 10.39
C VAL A 182 -4.40 19.09 10.95
N ASP A 183 -3.53 19.73 11.72
CA ASP A 183 -2.41 19.06 12.40
C ASP A 183 -2.90 18.04 13.44
N ALA A 184 -3.96 18.39 14.21
CA ALA A 184 -4.58 17.47 15.17
C ALA A 184 -5.31 16.31 14.46
N TYR A 185 -5.85 16.53 13.26
CA TYR A 185 -6.49 15.47 12.46
C TYR A 185 -5.47 14.50 11.85
N ASP A 186 -4.26 14.97 11.55
CA ASP A 186 -3.15 14.12 11.10
C ASP A 186 -2.43 13.43 12.28
N LEU A 187 -2.40 14.06 13.48
CA LEU A 187 -1.93 13.43 14.72
C LEU A 187 -2.91 12.38 15.28
N GLY A 188 -4.19 12.46 14.92
CA GLY A 188 -5.23 11.51 15.37
C GLY A 188 -5.41 10.28 14.49
N LYS A 189 -4.76 10.17 13.37
CA LYS A 189 -4.74 8.95 12.57
C LYS A 189 -3.74 7.99 13.18
N LYS A 190 -4.20 7.14 14.10
CA LYS A 190 -3.45 5.94 14.47
C LYS A 190 -2.99 5.26 13.20
N THR A 191 -1.70 5.10 13.04
CA THR A 191 -1.19 4.31 11.91
C THR A 191 -1.59 2.87 12.12
N LEU A 192 -1.76 2.10 11.03
CA LEU A 192 -1.96 0.64 11.13
C LEU A 192 -0.89 -0.02 12.04
N GLN A 193 0.32 0.56 12.10
CA GLN A 193 1.38 0.12 13.01
C GLN A 193 1.03 0.38 14.49
N ASP A 194 0.37 1.49 14.81
CA ASP A 194 -0.05 1.79 16.18
C ASP A 194 -1.21 0.88 16.61
N GLU A 195 -2.15 0.55 15.68
CA GLU A 195 -3.23 -0.40 15.94
C GLU A 195 -2.69 -1.82 16.13
N PHE A 196 -1.71 -2.25 15.34
CA PHE A 196 -1.04 -3.53 15.54
C PHE A 196 -0.21 -3.57 16.82
N ALA A 197 0.45 -2.48 17.20
CA ALA A 197 1.17 -2.39 18.48
C ALA A 197 0.24 -2.44 19.69
N GLU A 198 -0.96 -1.83 19.60
CA GLU A 198 -2.00 -1.97 20.64
C GLU A 198 -2.55 -3.40 20.72
N LEU A 199 -2.71 -4.08 19.58
CA LEU A 199 -3.16 -5.47 19.51
C LEU A 199 -2.12 -6.42 20.12
N GLU A 200 -0.83 -6.26 19.77
CA GLU A 200 0.26 -7.03 20.35
C GLU A 200 0.45 -6.77 21.86
N ALA A 201 0.21 -5.53 22.29
CA ALA A 201 0.24 -5.20 23.72
C ALA A 201 -0.94 -5.84 24.47
N SER A 202 -2.13 -5.91 23.85
CA SER A 202 -3.32 -6.58 24.40
C SER A 202 -3.10 -8.08 24.54
N ASP A 203 -2.54 -8.75 23.52
CA ASP A 203 -2.24 -10.18 23.54
C ASP A 203 -1.21 -10.52 24.62
N LYS A 204 -0.17 -9.70 24.81
CA LYS A 204 0.82 -9.89 25.88
C LYS A 204 0.20 -9.76 27.28
N VAL A 205 -0.75 -8.83 27.44
CA VAL A 205 -1.47 -8.66 28.73
C VAL A 205 -2.40 -9.85 28.99
N GLU A 206 -3.05 -10.40 27.95
CA GLU A 206 -3.87 -11.62 28.09
C GLU A 206 -3.03 -12.85 28.42
N ASP A 207 -1.85 -13.01 27.81
CA ASP A 207 -0.91 -14.08 28.11
C ASP A 207 -0.35 -13.98 29.54
N GLU A 208 0.01 -12.78 30.00
CA GLU A 208 0.41 -12.54 31.39
C GLU A 208 -0.72 -12.80 32.38
N LEU A 209 -1.94 -12.44 32.02
CA LEU A 209 -3.13 -12.67 32.82
C LEU A 209 -3.49 -14.17 32.90
N ALA A 210 -3.27 -14.89 31.81
CA ALA A 210 -3.40 -16.35 31.78
C ALA A 210 -2.32 -17.05 32.63
N ALA A 211 -1.09 -16.57 32.57
CA ALA A 211 0.03 -17.06 33.38
C ALA A 211 -0.17 -16.79 34.89
N LEU A 212 -0.69 -15.60 35.22
CA LEU A 212 -1.08 -15.27 36.63
C LEU A 212 -2.23 -16.11 37.14
N LYS A 213 -3.26 -16.34 36.31
CA LYS A 213 -4.38 -17.24 36.66
C LYS A 213 -3.92 -18.68 36.87
N ALA A 214 -2.94 -19.16 36.10
CA ALA A 214 -2.33 -20.47 36.26
C ALA A 214 -1.53 -20.58 37.57
N LYS A 215 -0.78 -19.52 37.93
CA LYS A 215 -0.05 -19.46 39.20
C LYS A 215 -0.96 -19.43 40.43
N VAL A 216 -2.05 -18.67 40.38
CA VAL A 216 -3.04 -18.58 41.48
C VAL A 216 -3.79 -19.90 41.66
N LYS A 217 -4.10 -20.60 40.54
CA LYS A 217 -4.72 -21.95 40.62
C LYS A 217 -3.73 -23.03 41.09
N GLY A 218 -2.43 -22.85 40.90
CA GLY A 218 -1.39 -23.76 41.42
C GLY A 218 -1.18 -23.65 42.92
N THR A 219 -1.36 -22.45 43.49
CA THR A 219 -1.17 -22.20 44.92
C THR A 219 -2.36 -22.66 45.79
N SER A 220 -3.57 -22.79 45.20
CA SER A 220 -4.75 -23.29 45.93
C SER A 220 -4.87 -24.82 46.03
N LYS A 221 -3.95 -25.57 45.37
CA LYS A 221 -3.92 -27.06 45.45
C LYS A 221 -2.87 -27.61 46.44
N SER A 222 -2.06 -26.75 47.06
CA SER A 222 -1.02 -27.18 47.99
C SER A 222 -1.38 -27.00 49.49
N THR A 223 -2.61 -26.52 49.79
CA THR A 223 -3.07 -26.30 51.16
C THR A 223 -4.16 -27.30 51.64
N GLU A 224 -4.47 -28.33 50.84
CA GLU A 224 -5.43 -29.38 51.24
C GLU A 224 -4.81 -30.78 51.30
N LYS A 225 -3.55 -30.91 51.77
CA LYS A 225 -2.96 -32.20 52.14
C LYS A 225 -2.01 -32.04 53.30
N SER A 226 -2.53 -31.62 54.45
CA SER A 226 -1.93 -31.88 55.75
C SER A 226 -2.96 -31.54 56.83
N GLU A 227 -3.91 -32.49 56.99
CA GLU A 227 -4.52 -32.90 58.24
C GLU A 227 -5.10 -34.31 58.06
#